data_10d833199fa0a57971dff71d6e7828b7
#
_entry.id   10d833199fa0a57971dff71d6e7828b7
#
_cell.length_a   1.000
_cell.length_b   1.000
_cell.length_c   1.000
_cell.angle_alpha   90.00
_cell.angle_beta   90.00
_cell.angle_gamma   90.00
#
_symmetry.space_group_name_H-M   'P 1'
#
loop_
_entity.id
_entity.type
_entity.pdbx_description
1 polymer ?
#
loop_
_entity_poly.entity_id
_entity_poly.type
_entity_poly.pdbx_seq_one_letter_code
_entity_poly.pdbx_strand_id
1 'polypeptide(L)'
;MSTLFQAVELAPRDPILGLNEQFNADTRTTKVNLGVGVYYDDNGKIPLLKAVHTAEVARVGAAAARGYLPIEGIAGYNKGAQELVLGKNSSLIASGRVLTMQALGGTGALKIGADFIKQLAPNAKVAISDPSWENHRALFERAGFEVITYPYYDASTHGLNFDGMLAALKALPPKSVAVLHACCHNPTGVDLSNEQWKAVAQVVKAGELIPFLDIAYQGSVSYTHLTLPTIYSV
;
A
#
# COMPACT_ATOMS: atom_id res chain seq x y z
N MET A 1 -29.92 23.68 23.65
CA MET A 1 -28.78 24.02 22.75
C MET A 1 -28.30 22.71 22.16
N SER A 2 -28.45 22.50 20.86
CA SER A 2 -27.81 21.35 20.20
C SER A 2 -26.31 21.63 20.10
N THR A 3 -25.46 20.75 20.63
CA THR A 3 -24.03 20.87 20.45
C THR A 3 -23.66 20.28 19.09
N LEU A 4 -22.68 20.87 18.42
CA LEU A 4 -22.14 20.38 17.13
C LEU A 4 -21.82 18.86 17.14
N PHE A 5 -21.47 18.34 18.29
CA PHE A 5 -21.05 16.94 18.47
C PHE A 5 -22.19 15.97 18.82
N GLN A 6 -23.45 16.46 19.03
CA GLN A 6 -24.58 15.57 19.34
C GLN A 6 -24.93 14.59 18.21
N ALA A 7 -24.61 14.95 16.97
CA ALA A 7 -24.85 14.12 15.79
C ALA A 7 -23.67 13.15 15.50
N VAL A 8 -22.62 13.16 16.32
CA VAL A 8 -21.48 12.25 16.14
C VAL A 8 -21.84 10.90 16.74
N GLU A 9 -22.07 9.94 15.88
CA GLU A 9 -22.29 8.55 16.31
C GLU A 9 -20.99 7.92 16.81
N LEU A 10 -21.11 7.05 17.82
CA LEU A 10 -19.99 6.27 18.29
C LEU A 10 -19.54 5.32 17.18
N ALA A 11 -18.30 5.44 16.74
CA ALA A 11 -17.75 4.52 15.77
C ALA A 11 -17.77 3.07 16.31
N PRO A 12 -18.00 2.07 15.44
CA PRO A 12 -17.89 0.68 15.84
C PRO A 12 -16.46 0.41 16.35
N ARG A 13 -16.33 -0.60 17.21
CA ARG A 13 -15.01 -1.03 17.71
C ARG A 13 -14.14 -1.45 16.52
N ASP A 14 -12.88 -1.02 16.54
CA ASP A 14 -11.93 -1.41 15.48
C ASP A 14 -11.84 -2.94 15.42
N PRO A 15 -12.09 -3.57 14.26
CA PRO A 15 -12.15 -5.02 14.16
C PRO A 15 -10.79 -5.69 14.37
N ILE A 16 -9.69 -5.02 14.05
CA ILE A 16 -8.33 -5.55 14.18
C ILE A 16 -7.84 -5.39 15.62
N LEU A 17 -7.90 -4.19 16.17
CA LEU A 17 -7.47 -3.93 17.55
C LEU A 17 -8.37 -4.64 18.57
N GLY A 18 -9.68 -4.70 18.33
CA GLY A 18 -10.62 -5.46 19.15
C GLY A 18 -10.31 -6.96 19.15
N LEU A 19 -9.86 -7.53 18.04
CA LEU A 19 -9.43 -8.92 17.95
C LEU A 19 -8.15 -9.17 18.77
N ASN A 20 -7.21 -8.24 18.75
CA ASN A 20 -6.00 -8.32 19.55
C ASN A 20 -6.29 -8.29 21.07
N GLU A 21 -7.25 -7.47 21.50
CA GLU A 21 -7.73 -7.46 22.88
C GLU A 21 -8.35 -8.83 23.29
N GLN A 22 -9.17 -9.42 22.41
CA GLN A 22 -9.76 -10.74 22.63
C GLN A 22 -8.67 -11.82 22.69
N PHE A 23 -7.68 -11.77 21.80
CA PHE A 23 -6.54 -12.68 21.84
C PHE A 23 -5.78 -12.59 23.16
N ASN A 24 -5.53 -11.38 23.66
CA ASN A 24 -4.82 -11.20 24.93
C ASN A 24 -5.63 -11.68 26.13
N ALA A 25 -6.95 -11.53 26.10
CA ALA A 25 -7.85 -12.00 27.14
C ALA A 25 -8.07 -13.53 27.11
N ASP A 26 -7.80 -14.20 26.00
CA ASP A 26 -7.91 -15.66 25.89
C ASP A 26 -6.81 -16.35 26.69
N THR A 27 -7.19 -17.22 27.63
CA THR A 27 -6.27 -17.93 28.50
C THR A 27 -5.69 -19.24 27.93
N ARG A 28 -6.16 -19.66 26.74
CA ARG A 28 -5.65 -20.86 26.08
C ARG A 28 -4.17 -20.70 25.71
N THR A 29 -3.38 -21.75 25.90
CA THR A 29 -1.94 -21.76 25.56
C THR A 29 -1.68 -22.04 24.08
N THR A 30 -2.62 -22.72 23.40
CA THR A 30 -2.54 -23.09 21.99
C THR A 30 -3.29 -22.07 21.14
N LYS A 31 -2.75 -20.85 21.04
CA LYS A 31 -3.34 -19.76 20.26
C LYS A 31 -2.28 -19.04 19.43
N VAL A 32 -2.66 -18.56 18.26
CA VAL A 32 -1.80 -17.78 17.38
C VAL A 32 -2.51 -16.47 17.03
N ASN A 33 -1.81 -15.35 17.15
CA ASN A 33 -2.34 -14.05 16.77
C ASN A 33 -2.12 -13.80 15.27
N LEU A 34 -3.19 -13.74 14.50
CA LEU A 34 -3.18 -13.43 13.07
C LEU A 34 -3.85 -12.08 12.79
N GLY A 35 -4.12 -11.27 13.82
CA GLY A 35 -4.87 -10.02 13.69
C GLY A 35 -4.09 -8.89 13.04
N VAL A 36 -2.78 -8.82 13.25
CA VAL A 36 -1.93 -7.76 12.69
C VAL A 36 -0.80 -8.36 11.89
N GLY A 37 -0.67 -7.93 10.62
CA GLY A 37 0.43 -8.34 9.75
C GLY A 37 1.74 -7.65 10.16
N VAL A 38 2.54 -8.33 10.97
CA VAL A 38 3.87 -7.89 11.43
C VAL A 38 4.84 -9.05 11.28
N TYR A 39 6.08 -8.75 10.90
CA TYR A 39 7.11 -9.78 10.87
C TYR A 39 7.49 -10.20 12.29
N TYR A 40 7.46 -11.50 12.57
CA TYR A 40 7.95 -12.11 13.80
C TYR A 40 9.14 -13.01 13.49
N ASP A 41 10.14 -12.98 14.36
CA ASP A 41 11.27 -13.93 14.31
C ASP A 41 10.85 -15.33 14.82
N ASP A 42 11.78 -16.28 14.75
CA ASP A 42 11.54 -17.68 15.20
C ASP A 42 11.19 -17.79 16.69
N ASN A 43 11.42 -16.75 17.48
CA ASN A 43 11.07 -16.66 18.90
C ASN A 43 9.72 -15.95 19.14
N GLY A 44 8.99 -15.62 18.07
CA GLY A 44 7.72 -14.90 18.13
C GLY A 44 7.87 -13.43 18.58
N LYS A 45 9.03 -12.82 18.35
CA LYS A 45 9.30 -11.42 18.69
C LYS A 45 9.45 -10.58 17.42
N ILE A 46 9.07 -9.32 17.50
CA ILE A 46 9.33 -8.33 16.44
C ILE A 46 10.81 -7.93 16.58
N PRO A 47 11.68 -8.25 15.59
CA PRO A 47 13.09 -7.91 15.68
C PRO A 47 13.32 -6.43 15.36
N LEU A 48 14.25 -5.82 16.04
CA LEU A 48 14.78 -4.52 15.63
C LEU A 48 15.83 -4.74 14.51
N LEU A 49 15.57 -4.18 13.34
CA LEU A 49 16.50 -4.29 12.22
C LEU A 49 17.82 -3.59 12.55
N LYS A 50 18.95 -4.26 12.35
CA LYS A 50 20.29 -3.74 12.64
C LYS A 50 20.57 -2.41 11.94
N ALA A 51 20.16 -2.27 10.68
CA ALA A 51 20.34 -1.04 9.90
C ALA A 51 19.54 0.13 10.51
N VAL A 52 18.31 -0.11 10.98
CA VAL A 52 17.48 0.89 11.65
C VAL A 52 18.13 1.32 12.96
N HIS A 53 18.50 0.36 13.81
CA HIS A 53 19.16 0.65 15.07
C HIS A 53 20.46 1.47 14.90
N THR A 54 21.31 1.10 13.93
CA THR A 54 22.54 1.83 13.62
C THR A 54 22.25 3.28 13.21
N ALA A 55 21.23 3.48 12.36
CA ALA A 55 20.83 4.81 11.92
C ALA A 55 20.25 5.67 13.06
N GLU A 56 19.45 5.07 13.95
CA GLU A 56 18.89 5.74 15.12
C GLU A 56 19.98 6.21 16.09
N VAL A 57 20.93 5.33 16.44
CA VAL A 57 22.06 5.66 17.31
C VAL A 57 22.90 6.78 16.71
N ALA A 58 23.22 6.71 15.42
CA ALA A 58 23.97 7.76 14.74
C ALA A 58 23.21 9.10 14.75
N ARG A 59 21.90 9.07 14.52
CA ARG A 59 21.07 10.28 14.51
C ARG A 59 20.93 10.91 15.90
N VAL A 60 20.80 10.10 16.95
CA VAL A 60 20.77 10.58 18.34
C VAL A 60 22.13 11.16 18.72
N GLY A 61 23.22 10.45 18.40
CA GLY A 61 24.59 10.90 18.69
C GLY A 61 24.98 12.20 17.99
N ALA A 62 24.45 12.47 16.79
CA ALA A 62 24.69 13.71 16.06
C ALA A 62 24.06 14.95 16.73
N ALA A 63 23.09 14.77 17.63
CA ALA A 63 22.38 15.82 18.37
C ALA A 63 21.92 17.02 17.49
N ALA A 64 21.61 16.74 16.22
CA ALA A 64 21.23 17.75 15.23
C ALA A 64 19.88 18.40 15.56
N ALA A 65 19.73 19.67 15.25
CA ALA A 65 18.47 20.40 15.40
C ALA A 65 17.34 19.74 14.59
N ARG A 66 16.10 19.87 15.09
CA ARG A 66 14.87 19.36 14.46
C ARG A 66 14.05 20.53 13.94
N GLY A 67 14.38 21.01 12.73
CA GLY A 67 13.63 22.05 12.04
C GLY A 67 12.48 21.49 11.20
N TYR A 68 11.76 22.38 10.52
CA TYR A 68 10.81 21.98 9.49
C TYR A 68 11.54 21.29 8.34
N LEU A 69 10.90 20.25 7.79
CA LEU A 69 11.38 19.61 6.57
C LEU A 69 10.96 20.43 5.33
N PRO A 70 11.69 20.30 4.20
CA PRO A 70 11.16 20.71 2.90
C PRO A 70 9.80 20.09 2.62
N ILE A 71 9.00 20.70 1.74
CA ILE A 71 7.64 20.22 1.40
C ILE A 71 7.69 18.76 0.89
N GLU A 72 8.68 18.44 0.09
CA GLU A 72 8.90 17.10 -0.46
C GLU A 72 9.54 16.12 0.53
N GLY A 73 9.99 16.60 1.69
CA GLY A 73 10.66 15.78 2.70
C GLY A 73 12.18 15.80 2.59
N ILE A 74 12.85 14.82 3.19
CA ILE A 74 14.31 14.72 3.27
C ILE A 74 14.85 14.19 1.94
N ALA A 75 15.69 14.97 1.24
CA ALA A 75 16.24 14.60 -0.06
C ALA A 75 16.97 13.24 -0.07
N GLY A 76 17.75 12.94 0.99
CA GLY A 76 18.41 11.64 1.13
C GLY A 76 17.44 10.47 1.29
N TYR A 77 16.33 10.68 2.00
CA TYR A 77 15.25 9.69 2.11
C TYR A 77 14.59 9.46 0.76
N ASN A 78 14.19 10.52 0.05
CA ASN A 78 13.53 10.44 -1.24
C ASN A 78 14.41 9.70 -2.27
N LYS A 79 15.70 10.03 -2.32
CA LYS A 79 16.67 9.34 -3.18
C LYS A 79 16.79 7.85 -2.83
N GLY A 80 16.95 7.53 -1.55
CA GLY A 80 17.04 6.15 -1.07
C GLY A 80 15.79 5.33 -1.40
N ALA A 81 14.61 5.92 -1.21
CA ALA A 81 13.34 5.28 -1.56
C ALA A 81 13.21 5.02 -3.07
N GLN A 82 13.60 5.98 -3.92
CA GLN A 82 13.63 5.77 -5.38
C GLN A 82 14.56 4.62 -5.78
N GLU A 83 15.78 4.61 -5.24
CA GLU A 83 16.77 3.59 -5.53
C GLU A 83 16.34 2.20 -5.04
N LEU A 84 15.64 2.15 -3.89
CA LEU A 84 15.14 0.89 -3.33
C LEU A 84 14.00 0.32 -4.19
N VAL A 85 13.08 1.15 -4.64
CA VAL A 85 11.88 0.72 -5.40
C VAL A 85 12.21 0.43 -6.86
N LEU A 86 13.02 1.28 -7.51
CA LEU A 86 13.24 1.23 -8.95
C LEU A 86 14.61 0.68 -9.35
N GLY A 87 15.51 0.52 -8.39
CA GLY A 87 16.91 0.17 -8.62
C GLY A 87 17.79 1.36 -8.88
N LYS A 88 19.00 1.32 -8.30
CA LYS A 88 19.98 2.41 -8.36
C LYS A 88 20.32 2.85 -9.80
N ASN A 89 20.28 1.92 -10.75
CA ASN A 89 20.63 2.18 -12.15
C ASN A 89 19.40 2.36 -13.06
N SER A 90 18.24 2.67 -12.48
CA SER A 90 17.00 2.83 -13.23
C SER A 90 17.10 3.99 -14.23
N SER A 91 16.75 3.73 -15.48
CA SER A 91 16.65 4.75 -16.53
C SER A 91 15.56 5.79 -16.23
N LEU A 92 14.52 5.41 -15.46
CA LEU A 92 13.46 6.32 -15.02
C LEU A 92 14.00 7.39 -14.07
N ILE A 93 14.89 6.98 -13.14
CA ILE A 93 15.56 7.93 -12.25
C ILE A 93 16.51 8.82 -13.05
N ALA A 94 17.35 8.21 -13.89
CA ALA A 94 18.33 8.94 -14.69
C ALA A 94 17.71 9.98 -15.64
N SER A 95 16.53 9.70 -16.17
CA SER A 95 15.79 10.61 -17.08
C SER A 95 14.94 11.67 -16.35
N GLY A 96 14.95 11.71 -15.01
CA GLY A 96 14.15 12.65 -14.22
C GLY A 96 12.64 12.41 -14.28
N ARG A 97 12.20 11.21 -14.66
CA ARG A 97 10.77 10.84 -14.75
C ARG A 97 10.16 10.43 -13.40
N VAL A 98 10.94 10.40 -12.33
CA VAL A 98 10.50 10.00 -11.01
C VAL A 98 10.58 11.17 -10.05
N LEU A 99 9.47 11.45 -9.41
CA LEU A 99 9.39 12.35 -8.27
C LEU A 99 9.05 11.52 -7.02
N THR A 100 9.72 11.80 -5.92
CA THR A 100 9.43 11.16 -4.64
C THR A 100 9.18 12.20 -3.57
N MET A 101 8.15 11.99 -2.79
CA MET A 101 7.80 12.84 -1.66
C MET A 101 7.64 11.99 -0.41
N GLN A 102 8.26 12.44 0.68
CA GLN A 102 8.08 11.83 2.00
C GLN A 102 6.72 12.22 2.56
N ALA A 103 6.01 11.25 3.13
CA ALA A 103 4.72 11.47 3.77
C ALA A 103 4.69 10.87 5.18
N LEU A 104 3.62 11.11 5.92
CA LEU A 104 3.41 10.58 7.25
C LEU A 104 2.89 9.12 7.15
N GLY A 105 3.81 8.18 7.00
CA GLY A 105 3.50 6.77 6.81
C GLY A 105 2.79 6.46 5.50
N GLY A 106 2.43 5.19 5.28
CA GLY A 106 1.74 4.72 4.09
C GLY A 106 0.35 5.38 3.91
N THR A 107 -0.42 5.49 4.99
CA THR A 107 -1.75 6.12 4.95
C THR A 107 -1.67 7.58 4.48
N GLY A 108 -0.69 8.35 4.99
CA GLY A 108 -0.47 9.72 4.53
C GLY A 108 -0.05 9.80 3.06
N ALA A 109 0.82 8.89 2.61
CA ALA A 109 1.25 8.81 1.23
C ALA A 109 0.09 8.49 0.27
N LEU A 110 -0.72 7.49 0.62
CA LEU A 110 -1.90 7.09 -0.15
C LEU A 110 -2.92 8.24 -0.24
N LYS A 111 -3.15 8.95 0.86
CA LYS A 111 -4.08 10.09 0.87
C LYS A 111 -3.60 11.23 -0.02
N ILE A 112 -2.33 11.58 0.05
CA ILE A 112 -1.73 12.60 -0.83
C ILE A 112 -1.87 12.19 -2.30
N GLY A 113 -1.57 10.92 -2.61
CA GLY A 113 -1.73 10.38 -3.96
C GLY A 113 -3.18 10.43 -4.46
N ALA A 114 -4.13 10.04 -3.60
CA ALA A 114 -5.56 10.09 -3.93
C ALA A 114 -6.04 11.53 -4.19
N ASP A 115 -5.69 12.47 -3.33
CA ASP A 115 -6.06 13.88 -3.49
C ASP A 115 -5.45 14.50 -4.75
N PHE A 116 -4.19 14.15 -5.04
CA PHE A 116 -3.52 14.62 -6.25
C PHE A 116 -4.19 14.08 -7.53
N ILE A 117 -4.50 12.77 -7.56
CA ILE A 117 -5.20 12.19 -8.71
C ILE A 117 -6.60 12.79 -8.86
N LYS A 118 -7.29 13.09 -7.76
CA LYS A 118 -8.61 13.74 -7.81
C LYS A 118 -8.58 15.09 -8.52
N GLN A 119 -7.51 15.86 -8.35
CA GLN A 119 -7.35 17.13 -9.07
C GLN A 119 -7.16 16.94 -10.57
N LEU A 120 -6.44 15.88 -10.98
CA LEU A 120 -6.11 15.61 -12.38
C LEU A 120 -7.24 14.86 -13.11
N ALA A 121 -7.96 13.99 -12.42
CA ALA A 121 -9.01 13.14 -12.97
C ALA A 121 -10.24 13.14 -12.05
N PRO A 122 -10.97 14.27 -11.94
CA PRO A 122 -12.05 14.45 -10.94
C PRO A 122 -13.21 13.46 -11.10
N ASN A 123 -13.43 12.93 -12.30
CA ASN A 123 -14.52 12.01 -12.61
C ASN A 123 -14.06 10.53 -12.70
N ALA A 124 -12.79 10.24 -12.38
CA ALA A 124 -12.28 8.88 -12.40
C ALA A 124 -13.02 8.01 -11.37
N LYS A 125 -13.26 6.75 -11.72
CA LYS A 125 -13.62 5.71 -10.76
C LYS A 125 -12.35 5.10 -10.18
N VAL A 126 -12.43 4.64 -8.95
CA VAL A 126 -11.32 3.90 -8.30
C VAL A 126 -11.74 2.46 -8.10
N ALA A 127 -11.01 1.53 -8.68
CA ALA A 127 -11.24 0.11 -8.53
C ALA A 127 -10.21 -0.47 -7.54
N ILE A 128 -10.70 -1.14 -6.49
CA ILE A 128 -9.89 -1.84 -5.49
C ILE A 128 -10.18 -3.33 -5.57
N SER A 129 -9.25 -4.17 -5.11
CA SER A 129 -9.48 -5.63 -5.06
C SER A 129 -10.61 -6.01 -4.10
N ASP A 130 -11.24 -7.17 -4.33
CA ASP A 130 -12.19 -7.78 -3.41
C ASP A 130 -11.65 -9.16 -2.97
N PRO A 131 -11.29 -9.31 -1.67
CA PRO A 131 -11.17 -8.27 -0.64
C PRO A 131 -9.98 -7.33 -0.86
N SER A 132 -9.94 -6.21 -0.10
CA SER A 132 -8.83 -5.27 -0.05
C SER A 132 -8.56 -4.82 1.37
N TRP A 133 -7.45 -4.12 1.60
CA TRP A 133 -7.23 -3.42 2.86
C TRP A 133 -8.29 -2.31 3.02
N GLU A 134 -8.96 -2.31 4.17
CA GLU A 134 -10.12 -1.42 4.42
C GLU A 134 -9.83 0.06 4.18
N ASN A 135 -8.60 0.50 4.49
CA ASN A 135 -8.22 1.89 4.29
C ASN A 135 -8.22 2.33 2.82
N HIS A 136 -8.05 1.42 1.85
CA HIS A 136 -8.13 1.80 0.44
C HIS A 136 -9.48 2.45 0.13
N ARG A 137 -10.58 1.79 0.49
CA ARG A 137 -11.92 2.34 0.28
C ARG A 137 -12.09 3.69 0.98
N ALA A 138 -11.79 3.73 2.26
CA ALA A 138 -11.98 4.93 3.08
C ALA A 138 -11.16 6.13 2.57
N LEU A 139 -9.92 5.92 2.15
CA LEU A 139 -9.03 6.96 1.64
C LEU A 139 -9.56 7.57 0.34
N PHE A 140 -9.94 6.72 -0.63
CA PHE A 140 -10.40 7.19 -1.93
C PHE A 140 -11.81 7.79 -1.86
N GLU A 141 -12.74 7.22 -1.08
CA GLU A 141 -14.06 7.82 -0.85
C GLU A 141 -13.94 9.20 -0.17
N ARG A 142 -13.05 9.35 0.82
CA ARG A 142 -12.79 10.64 1.47
C ARG A 142 -12.02 11.63 0.59
N ALA A 143 -11.40 11.18 -0.49
CA ALA A 143 -10.87 12.03 -1.55
C ALA A 143 -11.94 12.40 -2.59
N GLY A 144 -13.19 11.89 -2.43
CA GLY A 144 -14.33 12.21 -3.27
C GLY A 144 -14.46 11.33 -4.52
N PHE A 145 -13.87 10.15 -4.55
CA PHE A 145 -14.02 9.19 -5.63
C PHE A 145 -15.20 8.23 -5.41
N GLU A 146 -15.82 7.78 -6.50
CA GLU A 146 -16.62 6.57 -6.54
C GLU A 146 -15.67 5.37 -6.48
N VAL A 147 -15.78 4.53 -5.43
CA VAL A 147 -14.96 3.33 -5.25
C VAL A 147 -15.77 2.09 -5.59
N ILE A 148 -15.28 1.33 -6.56
CA ILE A 148 -15.83 0.03 -6.99
C ILE A 148 -14.82 -1.07 -6.71
N THR A 149 -15.26 -2.34 -6.81
CA THR A 149 -14.37 -3.49 -6.60
C THR A 149 -14.17 -4.28 -7.89
N TYR A 150 -13.04 -4.98 -7.96
CA TYR A 150 -12.78 -6.02 -8.95
C TYR A 150 -12.52 -7.36 -8.25
N PRO A 151 -12.96 -8.50 -8.83
CA PRO A 151 -12.67 -9.83 -8.29
C PRO A 151 -11.16 -10.04 -8.14
N TYR A 152 -10.73 -10.56 -7.01
CA TYR A 152 -9.31 -10.86 -6.76
C TYR A 152 -9.10 -12.24 -6.16
N TYR A 153 -9.78 -12.58 -5.08
CA TYR A 153 -9.60 -13.83 -4.36
C TYR A 153 -10.71 -14.83 -4.70
N ASP A 154 -10.31 -16.09 -4.91
CA ASP A 154 -11.23 -17.20 -5.06
C ASP A 154 -11.14 -18.10 -3.82
N ALA A 155 -12.19 -18.07 -2.99
CA ALA A 155 -12.28 -18.85 -1.78
C ALA A 155 -12.35 -20.36 -2.02
N SER A 156 -12.77 -20.80 -3.21
CA SER A 156 -12.88 -22.24 -3.54
C SER A 156 -11.53 -22.88 -3.82
N THR A 157 -10.62 -22.10 -4.40
CA THR A 157 -9.25 -22.53 -4.73
C THR A 157 -8.21 -22.02 -3.77
N HIS A 158 -8.60 -21.14 -2.84
CA HIS A 158 -7.70 -20.35 -2.00
C HIS A 158 -6.63 -19.61 -2.81
N GLY A 159 -6.98 -19.18 -4.01
CA GLY A 159 -6.08 -18.60 -4.99
C GLY A 159 -6.59 -17.29 -5.59
N LEU A 160 -5.98 -16.91 -6.70
CA LEU A 160 -6.31 -15.70 -7.43
C LEU A 160 -7.41 -15.96 -8.47
N ASN A 161 -8.46 -15.16 -8.47
CA ASN A 161 -9.44 -15.08 -9.56
C ASN A 161 -8.90 -14.17 -10.68
N PHE A 162 -7.87 -14.65 -11.37
CA PHE A 162 -7.15 -13.82 -12.33
C PHE A 162 -7.97 -13.41 -13.54
N ASP A 163 -8.77 -14.33 -14.09
CA ASP A 163 -9.61 -14.04 -15.26
C ASP A 163 -10.70 -13.02 -14.92
N GLY A 164 -11.33 -13.15 -13.74
CA GLY A 164 -12.29 -12.18 -13.24
C GLY A 164 -11.67 -10.80 -13.01
N MET A 165 -10.47 -10.75 -12.43
CA MET A 165 -9.69 -9.53 -12.26
C MET A 165 -9.43 -8.84 -13.60
N LEU A 166 -8.87 -9.56 -14.58
CA LEU A 166 -8.56 -8.99 -15.90
C LEU A 166 -9.81 -8.51 -16.63
N ALA A 167 -10.90 -9.28 -16.58
CA ALA A 167 -12.16 -8.89 -17.21
C ALA A 167 -12.72 -7.60 -16.59
N ALA A 168 -12.69 -7.48 -15.27
CA ALA A 168 -13.15 -6.29 -14.59
C ALA A 168 -12.28 -5.06 -14.90
N LEU A 169 -10.94 -5.21 -14.90
CA LEU A 169 -10.03 -4.12 -15.26
C LEU A 169 -10.22 -3.66 -16.70
N LYS A 170 -10.43 -4.57 -17.66
CA LYS A 170 -10.73 -4.25 -19.06
C LYS A 170 -12.03 -3.47 -19.25
N ALA A 171 -13.01 -3.68 -18.36
CA ALA A 171 -14.30 -3.01 -18.42
C ALA A 171 -14.31 -1.60 -17.79
N LEU A 172 -13.22 -1.20 -17.14
CA LEU A 172 -13.12 0.13 -16.53
C LEU A 172 -13.08 1.24 -17.62
N PRO A 173 -13.76 2.35 -17.39
CA PRO A 173 -13.59 3.54 -18.23
C PRO A 173 -12.14 4.03 -18.24
N PRO A 174 -11.67 4.62 -19.34
CA PRO A 174 -10.35 5.26 -19.39
C PRO A 174 -10.15 6.26 -18.25
N LYS A 175 -8.91 6.38 -17.77
CA LYS A 175 -8.51 7.22 -16.63
C LYS A 175 -9.06 6.76 -15.28
N SER A 176 -9.75 5.61 -15.20
CA SER A 176 -10.05 4.99 -13.90
C SER A 176 -8.75 4.60 -13.19
N VAL A 177 -8.76 4.70 -11.86
CA VAL A 177 -7.63 4.29 -11.02
C VAL A 177 -7.76 2.81 -10.68
N ALA A 178 -6.75 2.03 -10.99
CA ALA A 178 -6.63 0.64 -10.56
C ALA A 178 -5.67 0.56 -9.37
N VAL A 179 -6.18 0.30 -8.18
CA VAL A 179 -5.37 0.11 -6.97
C VAL A 179 -4.90 -1.34 -6.93
N LEU A 180 -3.59 -1.52 -6.90
CA LEU A 180 -2.93 -2.82 -7.01
C LEU A 180 -1.92 -2.98 -5.88
N HIS A 181 -1.99 -4.08 -5.13
CA HIS A 181 -0.93 -4.44 -4.19
C HIS A 181 0.27 -4.97 -4.96
N ALA A 182 1.42 -4.34 -4.78
CA ALA A 182 2.63 -4.74 -5.51
C ALA A 182 3.19 -6.09 -5.04
N CYS A 183 3.00 -6.41 -3.76
CA CYS A 183 3.32 -7.71 -3.15
C CYS A 183 2.59 -7.87 -1.82
N CYS A 184 2.54 -9.10 -1.30
CA CYS A 184 1.93 -9.45 -0.02
C CYS A 184 0.52 -8.87 0.10
N HIS A 185 -0.35 -9.24 -0.85
CA HIS A 185 -1.72 -8.71 -0.93
C HIS A 185 -2.44 -8.79 0.41
N ASN A 186 -2.90 -7.65 0.91
CA ASN A 186 -3.64 -7.55 2.16
C ASN A 186 -5.15 -7.53 1.88
N PRO A 187 -5.97 -8.50 2.37
CA PRO A 187 -5.63 -9.45 3.46
C PRO A 187 -5.28 -10.87 3.00
N THR A 188 -5.27 -11.19 1.70
CA THR A 188 -5.29 -12.58 1.23
C THR A 188 -3.92 -13.27 1.23
N GLY A 189 -2.82 -12.51 1.13
CA GLY A 189 -1.49 -13.07 0.94
C GLY A 189 -1.27 -13.73 -0.42
N VAL A 190 -2.23 -13.64 -1.34
CA VAL A 190 -2.14 -14.20 -2.70
C VAL A 190 -1.64 -13.14 -3.65
N ASP A 191 -0.52 -13.38 -4.29
CA ASP A 191 0.13 -12.42 -5.18
C ASP A 191 0.11 -12.86 -6.64
N LEU A 192 0.24 -11.88 -7.54
CA LEU A 192 0.35 -12.09 -8.97
C LEU A 192 1.72 -12.66 -9.35
N SER A 193 1.75 -13.61 -10.28
CA SER A 193 3.00 -14.05 -10.91
C SER A 193 3.55 -12.97 -11.86
N ASN A 194 4.82 -13.16 -12.28
CA ASN A 194 5.43 -12.23 -13.24
C ASN A 194 4.67 -12.17 -14.58
N GLU A 195 4.14 -13.30 -15.04
CA GLU A 195 3.35 -13.38 -16.26
C GLU A 195 2.01 -12.67 -16.10
N GLN A 196 1.38 -12.84 -14.94
CA GLN A 196 0.12 -12.16 -14.60
C GLN A 196 0.33 -10.65 -14.49
N TRP A 197 1.43 -10.19 -13.90
CA TRP A 197 1.79 -8.78 -13.89
C TRP A 197 1.95 -8.18 -15.29
N LYS A 198 2.59 -8.91 -16.22
CA LYS A 198 2.71 -8.47 -17.62
C LYS A 198 1.33 -8.31 -18.27
N ALA A 199 0.41 -9.25 -18.03
CA ALA A 199 -0.95 -9.17 -18.57
C ALA A 199 -1.74 -7.99 -17.95
N VAL A 200 -1.62 -7.75 -16.65
CA VAL A 200 -2.22 -6.58 -15.97
C VAL A 200 -1.67 -5.29 -16.56
N ALA A 201 -0.35 -5.18 -16.74
CA ALA A 201 0.27 -3.99 -17.33
C ALA A 201 -0.25 -3.72 -18.76
N GLN A 202 -0.44 -4.76 -19.57
CA GLN A 202 -1.04 -4.61 -20.90
C GLN A 202 -2.47 -4.09 -20.85
N VAL A 203 -3.28 -4.60 -19.92
CA VAL A 203 -4.67 -4.14 -19.72
C VAL A 203 -4.70 -2.69 -19.25
N VAL A 204 -3.88 -2.35 -18.27
CA VAL A 204 -3.76 -0.97 -17.74
C VAL A 204 -3.39 -0.01 -18.85
N LYS A 205 -2.40 -0.37 -19.69
CA LYS A 205 -1.94 0.46 -20.81
C LYS A 205 -3.01 0.58 -21.91
N ALA A 206 -3.61 -0.53 -22.31
CA ALA A 206 -4.62 -0.53 -23.36
C ALA A 206 -5.91 0.20 -22.97
N GLY A 207 -6.28 0.13 -21.68
CA GLY A 207 -7.45 0.81 -21.11
C GLY A 207 -7.19 2.27 -20.69
N GLU A 208 -5.97 2.80 -20.87
CA GLU A 208 -5.56 4.11 -20.36
C GLU A 208 -5.89 4.31 -18.88
N LEU A 209 -5.72 3.23 -18.09
CA LEU A 209 -5.97 3.27 -16.65
C LEU A 209 -4.80 3.92 -15.90
N ILE A 210 -5.08 4.47 -14.74
CA ILE A 210 -4.07 5.02 -13.83
C ILE A 210 -3.72 3.91 -12.82
N PRO A 211 -2.55 3.26 -12.92
CA PRO A 211 -2.14 2.29 -11.91
C PRO A 211 -1.74 3.00 -10.62
N PHE A 212 -2.30 2.57 -9.51
CA PHE A 212 -1.94 3.02 -8.17
C PHE A 212 -1.39 1.83 -7.38
N LEU A 213 -0.06 1.76 -7.28
CA LEU A 213 0.65 0.63 -6.68
C LEU A 213 0.88 0.89 -5.19
N ASP A 214 0.30 0.05 -4.33
CA ASP A 214 0.58 0.03 -2.90
C ASP A 214 1.62 -1.04 -2.59
N ILE A 215 2.72 -0.64 -1.94
CA ILE A 215 3.81 -1.54 -1.55
C ILE A 215 4.21 -1.28 -0.09
N ALA A 216 3.70 -2.12 0.82
CA ALA A 216 4.00 -2.03 2.24
C ALA A 216 5.08 -3.01 2.71
N TYR A 217 5.28 -4.12 1.99
CA TYR A 217 6.03 -5.28 2.46
C TYR A 217 7.20 -5.66 1.54
N GLN A 218 7.82 -4.67 0.89
CA GLN A 218 8.99 -4.93 0.04
C GLN A 218 10.10 -5.63 0.84
N GLY A 219 10.65 -6.72 0.29
CA GLY A 219 11.67 -7.54 0.94
C GLY A 219 11.13 -8.67 1.83
N SER A 220 9.81 -8.74 2.05
CA SER A 220 9.19 -9.81 2.85
C SER A 220 8.88 -11.09 2.05
N VAL A 221 9.00 -11.04 0.74
CA VAL A 221 8.87 -12.19 -0.17
C VAL A 221 10.06 -12.25 -1.12
N SER A 222 10.43 -13.45 -1.58
CA SER A 222 11.67 -13.70 -2.32
C SER A 222 11.81 -12.89 -3.61
N TYR A 223 10.72 -12.57 -4.30
CA TYR A 223 10.75 -11.80 -5.54
C TYR A 223 10.73 -10.28 -5.34
N THR A 224 10.56 -9.79 -4.12
CA THR A 224 10.60 -8.35 -3.80
C THR A 224 11.96 -7.87 -3.28
N HIS A 225 12.96 -8.74 -3.23
CA HIS A 225 14.34 -8.35 -2.92
C HIS A 225 14.98 -7.55 -4.05
N LEU A 226 14.49 -7.73 -5.25
CA LEU A 226 14.86 -6.96 -6.42
C LEU A 226 13.80 -5.87 -6.62
N THR A 227 14.21 -4.78 -7.23
CA THR A 227 13.31 -3.69 -7.65
C THR A 227 12.03 -4.23 -8.26
N LEU A 228 10.95 -3.48 -8.11
CA LEU A 228 9.71 -3.76 -8.84
C LEU A 228 10.08 -4.11 -10.28
N PRO A 229 9.62 -5.26 -10.81
CA PRO A 229 9.92 -5.61 -12.19
C PRO A 229 9.58 -4.40 -13.05
N THR A 230 10.45 -4.06 -14.00
CA THR A 230 10.29 -2.94 -14.93
C THR A 230 9.07 -3.18 -15.83
N ILE A 231 7.90 -3.26 -15.22
CA ILE A 231 6.62 -3.45 -15.90
C ILE A 231 6.23 -2.18 -16.64
N TYR A 232 6.89 -1.07 -16.32
CA TYR A 232 6.59 0.26 -16.86
C TYR A 232 7.77 0.87 -17.59
N SER A 233 8.34 0.17 -18.56
CA SER A 233 8.98 0.86 -19.70
C SER A 233 7.87 1.32 -20.64
N VAL A 234 7.34 2.49 -20.36
CA VAL A 234 6.47 3.23 -21.28
C VAL A 234 7.30 4.29 -21.98
#